data_61f7248da062d4c341fc2719c3c7cf1b
#
_entry.id   61f7248da062d4c341fc2719c3c7cf1b
#
_cell.length_a   1.000
_cell.length_b   1.000
_cell.length_c   1.000
_cell.angle_alpha   90.00
_cell.angle_beta   90.00
_cell.angle_gamma   90.00
#
_symmetry.space_group_name_H-M   'P 1'
#
loop_
_entity.id
_entity.type
_entity.pdbx_description
1 polymer ?
#
loop_
_entity_poly.entity_id
_entity_poly.type
_entity_poly.pdbx_seq_one_letter_code
_entity_poly.pdbx_strand_id
1 'polypeptide(L)'
;MSNKSESRTSKSLTNAKVSLFFMILTFIVNFISRKYSLDYLGPEIVGMRSTIGTILSLLSLSDLGIGSSVGLSLFKPLQEKNYTEVNEIISLQGWLYKRVFAGLTVVMLVVMGLVPMLFSGMEAPMIYVYLTLAVYYVGSMGSFTLNYKSVIIGVDQKGYLTSKFTSTSTLVKIIIQLFIIRYVSYEPYLFWLLADLLFVILNIYVINYLTAKYYPWVKPNTGRGKEYFKKYPQVFKLVGQVFIYNLAGIITSSMNPFVISQVVGLVSVAFYDNYKNLITNIRATVLSLFSGMFGGIASLVAEDDENKSYAFFWDIVSLKFLIAGIVAFGFLNFSSPLVSLWLGGQYILPLTTVIVMVALAYIDLSRWSIDSYINGYKLFQDSWSPIAQSIIYLTVAIICGQKYGFIGVLIGDLVGTVAIVVIWKPYNLYHNGFKRSIVDYWKGVLKFPIIGWALILLSTWGVGQLQLNMGSWLMLGVHIIWLTPIFTILLWLIYYSISSGFRRMTVRLYTVAFNATPNPVKRFLPLPAWFEKRC
;
A
#
# COMPACT_ATOMS: atom_id res chain seq x y z
N MET A 1 38.45 -6.55 -15.75
CA MET A 1 37.86 -6.70 -14.41
C MET A 1 36.68 -7.66 -14.51
N SER A 2 36.84 -8.86 -13.96
CA SER A 2 35.85 -9.97 -14.01
C SER A 2 34.53 -9.54 -13.36
N ASN A 3 33.48 -9.42 -14.17
CA ASN A 3 32.10 -9.27 -13.67
C ASN A 3 31.71 -10.59 -12.98
N LYS A 4 31.95 -10.71 -11.67
CA LYS A 4 31.29 -11.75 -10.85
C LYS A 4 29.78 -11.55 -11.04
N SER A 5 29.09 -12.52 -11.63
CA SER A 5 27.65 -12.53 -11.71
C SER A 5 27.10 -12.48 -10.29
N GLU A 6 26.55 -11.32 -9.89
CA GLU A 6 25.88 -11.18 -8.59
C GLU A 6 24.77 -12.24 -8.49
N SER A 7 24.78 -13.00 -7.40
CA SER A 7 23.74 -14.02 -7.17
C SER A 7 22.37 -13.34 -7.03
N ARG A 8 21.29 -14.04 -7.40
CA ARG A 8 19.91 -13.55 -7.26
C ARG A 8 19.60 -13.11 -5.83
N THR A 9 20.11 -13.84 -4.86
CA THR A 9 19.96 -13.55 -3.41
C THR A 9 20.66 -12.24 -3.02
N SER A 10 21.86 -11.97 -3.55
CA SER A 10 22.62 -10.73 -3.32
C SER A 10 21.87 -9.51 -3.87
N LYS A 11 21.35 -9.60 -5.10
CA LYS A 11 20.53 -8.54 -5.71
C LYS A 11 19.26 -8.26 -4.90
N SER A 12 18.55 -9.31 -4.46
CA SER A 12 17.34 -9.19 -3.65
C SER A 12 17.62 -8.53 -2.30
N LEU A 13 18.70 -8.90 -1.63
CA LEU A 13 19.12 -8.30 -0.35
C LEU A 13 19.51 -6.84 -0.51
N THR A 14 20.20 -6.49 -1.58
CA THR A 14 20.55 -5.09 -1.91
C THR A 14 19.30 -4.25 -2.17
N ASN A 15 18.35 -4.78 -2.95
CA ASN A 15 17.06 -4.13 -3.18
C ASN A 15 16.34 -3.86 -1.85
N ALA A 16 16.27 -4.85 -0.96
CA ALA A 16 15.57 -4.72 0.32
C ALA A 16 16.23 -3.65 1.23
N LYS A 17 17.57 -3.65 1.35
CA LYS A 17 18.30 -2.67 2.17
C LYS A 17 18.11 -1.24 1.63
N VAL A 18 18.26 -1.04 0.33
CA VAL A 18 18.08 0.28 -0.30
C VAL A 18 16.65 0.76 -0.11
N SER A 19 15.66 -0.09 -0.36
CA SER A 19 14.25 0.27 -0.20
C SER A 19 13.92 0.64 1.24
N LEU A 20 14.38 -0.12 2.24
CA LEU A 20 14.12 0.16 3.65
C LEU A 20 14.75 1.48 4.10
N PHE A 21 16.00 1.74 3.72
CA PHE A 21 16.68 3.00 4.04
C PHE A 21 15.92 4.21 3.49
N PHE A 22 15.60 4.18 2.19
CA PHE A 22 14.86 5.28 1.57
C PHE A 22 13.42 5.40 2.09
N MET A 23 12.78 4.30 2.46
CA MET A 23 11.44 4.33 3.04
C MET A 23 11.42 5.10 4.36
N ILE A 24 12.36 4.82 5.27
CA ILE A 24 12.46 5.52 6.57
C ILE A 24 12.77 7.01 6.35
N LEU A 25 13.76 7.31 5.50
CA LEU A 25 14.15 8.70 5.25
C LEU A 25 13.02 9.50 4.58
N THR A 26 12.35 8.92 3.60
CA THR A 26 11.20 9.53 2.92
C THR A 26 10.03 9.73 3.90
N PHE A 27 9.79 8.79 4.82
CA PHE A 27 8.77 8.96 5.86
C PHE A 27 9.05 10.18 6.74
N ILE A 28 10.29 10.33 7.23
CA ILE A 28 10.68 11.47 8.08
C ILE A 28 10.50 12.80 7.32
N VAL A 29 10.99 12.86 6.08
CA VAL A 29 10.92 14.09 5.27
C VAL A 29 9.47 14.42 4.91
N ASN A 30 8.64 13.43 4.57
CA ASN A 30 7.21 13.64 4.32
C ASN A 30 6.46 14.08 5.58
N PHE A 31 6.83 13.55 6.74
CA PHE A 31 6.24 13.95 8.02
C PHE A 31 6.47 15.46 8.28
N ILE A 32 7.67 15.95 8.06
CA ILE A 32 8.01 17.36 8.15
C ILE A 32 7.28 18.16 7.07
N SER A 33 7.36 17.71 5.81
CA SER A 33 6.75 18.39 4.66
C SER A 33 5.23 18.56 4.81
N ARG A 34 4.55 17.58 5.41
CA ARG A 34 3.10 17.65 5.65
C ARG A 34 2.72 18.83 6.54
N LYS A 35 3.46 19.03 7.63
CA LYS A 35 3.22 20.16 8.52
C LYS A 35 3.39 21.50 7.78
N TYR A 36 4.52 21.69 7.10
CA TYR A 36 4.76 22.91 6.34
C TYR A 36 3.72 23.13 5.24
N SER A 37 3.31 22.09 4.54
CA SER A 37 2.26 22.20 3.52
C SER A 37 0.92 22.68 4.10
N LEU A 38 0.55 22.21 5.29
CA LEU A 38 -0.68 22.65 5.96
C LEU A 38 -0.57 24.06 6.52
N ASP A 39 0.59 24.42 7.10
CA ASP A 39 0.82 25.73 7.72
C ASP A 39 0.90 26.87 6.68
N TYR A 40 1.47 26.62 5.50
CA TYR A 40 1.74 27.66 4.50
C TYR A 40 0.81 27.63 3.27
N LEU A 41 0.36 26.44 2.82
CA LEU A 41 -0.55 26.31 1.67
C LEU A 41 -2.01 26.15 2.11
N GLY A 42 -2.23 25.78 3.37
CA GLY A 42 -3.56 25.54 3.93
C GLY A 42 -4.14 24.15 3.59
N PRO A 43 -5.16 23.73 4.37
CA PRO A 43 -5.77 22.41 4.23
C PRO A 43 -6.55 22.26 2.93
N GLU A 44 -7.06 23.33 2.35
CA GLU A 44 -7.83 23.29 1.11
C GLU A 44 -6.96 22.87 -0.08
N ILE A 45 -5.79 23.49 -0.26
CA ILE A 45 -4.85 23.14 -1.34
C ILE A 45 -4.32 21.71 -1.14
N VAL A 46 -4.04 21.32 0.10
CA VAL A 46 -3.60 19.98 0.43
C VAL A 46 -4.68 18.94 0.12
N GLY A 47 -5.94 19.23 0.44
CA GLY A 47 -7.10 18.38 0.10
C GLY A 47 -7.36 18.30 -1.40
N MET A 48 -7.28 19.43 -2.11
CA MET A 48 -7.38 19.50 -3.57
C MET A 48 -6.33 18.58 -4.24
N ARG A 49 -5.08 18.67 -3.82
CA ARG A 49 -4.00 17.82 -4.35
C ARG A 49 -4.26 16.34 -4.15
N SER A 50 -4.76 15.95 -2.99
CA SER A 50 -5.11 14.57 -2.69
C SER A 50 -6.28 14.08 -3.55
N THR A 51 -7.31 14.91 -3.70
CA THR A 51 -8.46 14.63 -4.58
C THR A 51 -8.02 14.45 -6.04
N ILE A 52 -7.18 15.35 -6.55
CA ILE A 52 -6.59 15.25 -7.89
C ILE A 52 -5.73 13.99 -8.02
N GLY A 53 -4.92 13.68 -7.00
CA GLY A 53 -4.14 12.44 -6.95
C GLY A 53 -5.01 11.19 -7.07
N THR A 54 -6.18 11.18 -6.44
CA THR A 54 -7.17 10.11 -6.57
C THR A 54 -7.72 10.01 -7.99
N ILE A 55 -8.15 11.12 -8.58
CA ILE A 55 -8.63 11.15 -9.98
C ILE A 55 -7.57 10.59 -10.92
N LEU A 56 -6.31 11.00 -10.76
CA LEU A 56 -5.23 10.51 -11.60
C LEU A 56 -4.82 9.06 -11.30
N SER A 57 -4.97 8.58 -10.08
CA SER A 57 -4.78 7.15 -9.80
C SER A 57 -5.78 6.29 -10.56
N LEU A 58 -7.02 6.74 -10.72
CA LEU A 58 -8.01 6.10 -11.59
C LEU A 58 -7.60 6.15 -13.06
N LEU A 59 -7.09 7.29 -13.54
CA LEU A 59 -6.60 7.41 -14.91
C LEU A 59 -5.33 6.58 -15.15
N SER A 60 -4.48 6.42 -14.14
CA SER A 60 -3.29 5.56 -14.20
C SER A 60 -3.60 4.06 -14.25
N LEU A 61 -4.90 3.68 -14.19
CA LEU A 61 -5.38 2.32 -14.42
C LEU A 61 -4.88 1.72 -15.75
N SER A 62 -4.46 2.54 -16.66
CA SER A 62 -3.87 2.11 -17.94
C SER A 62 -2.61 1.28 -17.78
N ASP A 63 -1.83 1.47 -16.70
CA ASP A 63 -0.68 0.60 -16.38
C ASP A 63 -1.09 -0.69 -15.66
N LEU A 64 -2.30 -0.76 -15.17
CA LEU A 64 -2.81 -1.82 -14.28
C LEU A 64 -2.90 -3.21 -14.89
N GLY A 65 -2.02 -3.56 -15.67
CA GLY A 65 -1.96 -4.89 -16.23
C GLY A 65 -0.95 -4.98 -17.36
N ILE A 66 -0.66 -3.88 -18.04
CA ILE A 66 0.25 -3.90 -19.19
C ILE A 66 1.68 -4.13 -18.70
N GLY A 67 2.18 -3.31 -17.78
CA GLY A 67 3.54 -3.42 -17.28
C GLY A 67 3.82 -4.74 -16.58
N SER A 68 2.94 -5.18 -15.68
CA SER A 68 3.09 -6.45 -14.97
C SER A 68 2.94 -7.66 -15.89
N SER A 69 1.97 -7.66 -16.81
CA SER A 69 1.76 -8.77 -17.77
C SER A 69 2.91 -8.90 -18.75
N VAL A 70 3.42 -7.78 -19.24
CA VAL A 70 4.62 -7.75 -20.09
C VAL A 70 5.84 -8.21 -19.29
N GLY A 71 6.01 -7.73 -18.05
CA GLY A 71 7.10 -8.17 -17.17
C GLY A 71 7.11 -9.67 -16.98
N LEU A 72 5.96 -10.29 -16.69
CA LEU A 72 5.83 -11.76 -16.57
C LEU A 72 6.20 -12.48 -17.88
N SER A 73 5.80 -11.93 -19.02
CA SER A 73 6.07 -12.52 -20.32
C SER A 73 7.54 -12.40 -20.76
N LEU A 74 8.30 -11.47 -20.17
CA LEU A 74 9.71 -11.24 -20.49
C LEU A 74 10.68 -12.16 -19.74
N PHE A 75 10.27 -12.81 -18.63
CA PHE A 75 11.19 -13.63 -17.82
C PHE A 75 11.85 -14.74 -18.61
N LYS A 76 11.06 -15.53 -19.36
CA LYS A 76 11.57 -16.66 -20.15
C LYS A 76 12.47 -16.21 -21.30
N PRO A 77 12.03 -15.31 -22.20
CA PRO A 77 12.88 -14.82 -23.29
C PRO A 77 14.19 -14.19 -22.81
N LEU A 78 14.17 -13.48 -21.68
CA LEU A 78 15.37 -12.85 -21.11
C LEU A 78 16.35 -13.91 -20.58
N GLN A 79 15.88 -14.97 -19.92
CA GLN A 79 16.73 -16.08 -19.47
C GLN A 79 17.35 -16.84 -20.63
N GLU A 80 16.61 -17.05 -21.71
CA GLU A 80 17.05 -17.70 -22.93
C GLU A 80 17.91 -16.78 -23.82
N LYS A 81 18.12 -15.52 -23.41
CA LYS A 81 18.85 -14.47 -24.18
C LYS A 81 18.25 -14.23 -25.57
N ASN A 82 16.96 -14.48 -25.73
CA ASN A 82 16.23 -14.21 -26.97
C ASN A 82 15.87 -12.73 -27.06
N TYR A 83 16.88 -11.89 -27.37
CA TYR A 83 16.73 -10.44 -27.43
C TYR A 83 15.75 -9.97 -28.51
N THR A 84 15.51 -10.76 -29.53
CA THR A 84 14.53 -10.47 -30.59
C THR A 84 13.12 -10.49 -29.98
N GLU A 85 12.76 -11.58 -29.31
CA GLU A 85 11.46 -11.74 -28.67
C GLU A 85 11.25 -10.70 -27.56
N VAL A 86 12.28 -10.42 -26.75
CA VAL A 86 12.24 -9.35 -25.75
C VAL A 86 11.88 -8.00 -26.38
N ASN A 87 12.54 -7.63 -27.51
CA ASN A 87 12.24 -6.38 -28.20
C ASN A 87 10.84 -6.35 -28.82
N GLU A 88 10.33 -7.48 -29.33
CA GLU A 88 8.97 -7.60 -29.85
C GLU A 88 7.92 -7.38 -28.75
N ILE A 89 8.08 -8.01 -27.58
CA ILE A 89 7.17 -7.87 -26.44
C ILE A 89 7.21 -6.45 -25.88
N ILE A 90 8.39 -5.82 -25.75
CA ILE A 90 8.51 -4.41 -25.34
C ILE A 90 7.91 -3.46 -26.40
N SER A 91 8.03 -3.81 -27.69
CA SER A 91 7.39 -3.04 -28.78
C SER A 91 5.87 -3.08 -28.68
N LEU A 92 5.31 -4.25 -28.36
CA LEU A 92 3.89 -4.42 -28.08
C LEU A 92 3.44 -3.55 -26.90
N GLN A 93 4.20 -3.53 -25.80
CA GLN A 93 3.93 -2.68 -24.64
C GLN A 93 3.86 -1.19 -25.04
N GLY A 94 4.88 -0.70 -25.74
CA GLY A 94 4.92 0.71 -26.16
C GLY A 94 3.78 1.06 -27.12
N TRP A 95 3.34 0.12 -27.98
CA TRP A 95 2.21 0.29 -28.87
C TRP A 95 0.87 0.35 -28.11
N LEU A 96 0.69 -0.49 -27.09
CA LEU A 96 -0.47 -0.46 -26.21
C LEU A 96 -0.54 0.85 -25.44
N TYR A 97 0.56 1.27 -24.79
CA TYR A 97 0.61 2.51 -24.03
C TYR A 97 0.28 3.76 -24.88
N LYS A 98 0.72 3.83 -26.14
CA LYS A 98 0.35 4.94 -27.03
C LYS A 98 -1.16 5.03 -27.26
N ARG A 99 -1.88 3.90 -27.36
CA ARG A 99 -3.33 3.87 -27.54
C ARG A 99 -4.07 4.23 -26.27
N VAL A 100 -3.62 3.65 -25.18
CA VAL A 100 -4.17 3.94 -23.85
C VAL A 100 -3.97 5.42 -23.54
N PHE A 101 -2.80 5.98 -23.81
CA PHE A 101 -2.51 7.41 -23.66
C PHE A 101 -3.51 8.28 -24.45
N ALA A 102 -3.76 7.97 -25.71
CA ALA A 102 -4.71 8.72 -26.51
C ALA A 102 -6.13 8.69 -25.91
N GLY A 103 -6.60 7.51 -25.47
CA GLY A 103 -7.91 7.38 -24.81
C GLY A 103 -7.99 8.14 -23.48
N LEU A 104 -6.94 8.06 -22.67
CA LEU A 104 -6.89 8.77 -21.38
C LEU A 104 -6.73 10.27 -21.52
N THR A 105 -6.11 10.75 -22.60
CA THR A 105 -6.07 12.19 -22.92
C THR A 105 -7.49 12.72 -23.13
N VAL A 106 -8.34 11.98 -23.85
CA VAL A 106 -9.76 12.35 -24.03
C VAL A 106 -10.48 12.38 -22.67
N VAL A 107 -10.31 11.34 -21.83
CA VAL A 107 -10.91 11.32 -20.49
C VAL A 107 -10.41 12.49 -19.64
N MET A 108 -9.12 12.81 -19.71
CA MET A 108 -8.53 13.94 -18.98
C MET A 108 -9.12 15.28 -19.44
N LEU A 109 -9.35 15.47 -20.74
CA LEU A 109 -10.02 16.69 -21.25
C LEU A 109 -11.45 16.80 -20.73
N VAL A 110 -12.19 15.67 -20.64
CA VAL A 110 -13.52 15.65 -20.02
C VAL A 110 -13.43 16.03 -18.54
N VAL A 111 -12.48 15.48 -17.79
CA VAL A 111 -12.26 15.82 -16.37
C VAL A 111 -11.93 17.31 -16.21
N MET A 112 -11.08 17.87 -17.08
CA MET A 112 -10.80 19.31 -17.10
C MET A 112 -12.05 20.16 -17.35
N GLY A 113 -12.95 19.71 -18.22
CA GLY A 113 -14.25 20.36 -18.44
C GLY A 113 -15.17 20.32 -17.21
N LEU A 114 -15.04 19.27 -16.37
CA LEU A 114 -15.83 19.10 -15.14
C LEU A 114 -15.22 19.80 -13.92
N VAL A 115 -14.01 20.37 -14.00
CA VAL A 115 -13.33 21.04 -12.89
C VAL A 115 -14.21 22.07 -12.18
N PRO A 116 -14.93 22.99 -12.87
CA PRO A 116 -15.76 23.99 -12.20
C PRO A 116 -16.88 23.37 -11.35
N MET A 117 -17.39 22.19 -11.75
CA MET A 117 -18.39 21.44 -11.01
C MET A 117 -17.78 20.69 -9.81
N LEU A 118 -16.65 20.01 -10.03
CA LEU A 118 -16.02 19.17 -9.03
C LEU A 118 -15.35 19.97 -7.89
N PHE A 119 -14.94 21.20 -8.16
CA PHE A 119 -14.25 22.09 -7.24
C PHE A 119 -14.99 23.41 -6.99
N SER A 120 -16.31 23.43 -7.17
CA SER A 120 -17.15 24.64 -7.08
C SER A 120 -17.13 25.35 -5.73
N GLY A 121 -16.81 24.64 -4.64
CA GLY A 121 -16.70 25.19 -3.28
C GLY A 121 -15.29 25.62 -2.87
N MET A 122 -14.34 25.68 -3.81
CA MET A 122 -12.95 26.02 -3.53
C MET A 122 -12.76 27.54 -3.49
N GLU A 123 -12.10 28.05 -2.44
CA GLU A 123 -11.76 29.49 -2.32
C GLU A 123 -10.49 29.84 -3.09
N ALA A 124 -9.54 28.89 -3.19
CA ALA A 124 -8.30 29.10 -3.92
C ALA A 124 -8.53 29.19 -5.44
N PRO A 125 -7.63 29.87 -6.21
CA PRO A 125 -7.79 30.07 -7.64
C PRO A 125 -7.94 28.76 -8.42
N MET A 126 -8.97 28.66 -9.27
CA MET A 126 -9.21 27.46 -10.12
C MET A 126 -8.03 27.08 -11.01
N ILE A 127 -7.16 28.04 -11.33
CA ILE A 127 -5.94 27.78 -12.11
C ILE A 127 -5.02 26.77 -11.40
N TYR A 128 -5.04 26.73 -10.07
CA TYR A 128 -4.26 25.74 -9.31
C TYR A 128 -4.74 24.31 -9.58
N VAL A 129 -6.06 24.12 -9.71
CA VAL A 129 -6.65 22.81 -10.06
C VAL A 129 -6.18 22.37 -11.45
N TYR A 130 -6.33 23.25 -12.44
CA TYR A 130 -5.95 22.95 -13.84
C TYR A 130 -4.46 22.62 -13.97
N LEU A 131 -3.59 23.44 -13.37
CA LEU A 131 -2.15 23.22 -13.43
C LEU A 131 -1.73 21.97 -12.69
N THR A 132 -2.33 21.69 -11.53
CA THR A 132 -2.05 20.44 -10.78
C THR A 132 -2.46 19.21 -11.57
N LEU A 133 -3.65 19.23 -12.17
CA LEU A 133 -4.11 18.16 -13.07
C LEU A 133 -3.13 17.96 -14.23
N ALA A 134 -2.71 19.05 -14.88
CA ALA A 134 -1.77 18.99 -16.00
C ALA A 134 -0.40 18.40 -15.59
N VAL A 135 0.20 18.89 -14.50
CA VAL A 135 1.50 18.43 -14.03
C VAL A 135 1.46 16.94 -13.62
N TYR A 136 0.43 16.54 -12.87
CA TYR A 136 0.28 15.16 -12.44
C TYR A 136 -0.05 14.23 -13.60
N TYR A 137 -0.83 14.70 -14.58
CA TYR A 137 -1.10 13.96 -15.81
C TYR A 137 0.17 13.74 -16.64
N VAL A 138 0.99 14.78 -16.83
CA VAL A 138 2.29 14.67 -17.51
C VAL A 138 3.20 13.68 -16.75
N GLY A 139 3.22 13.73 -15.42
CA GLY A 139 4.00 12.80 -14.59
C GLY A 139 3.58 11.34 -14.77
N SER A 140 2.28 11.09 -14.70
CA SER A 140 1.71 9.76 -14.85
C SER A 140 1.91 9.22 -16.27
N MET A 141 1.45 9.95 -17.26
CA MET A 141 1.46 9.51 -18.66
C MET A 141 2.87 9.50 -19.27
N GLY A 142 3.71 10.46 -18.90
CA GLY A 142 5.11 10.51 -19.34
C GLY A 142 5.90 9.29 -18.89
N SER A 143 5.67 8.83 -17.66
CA SER A 143 6.30 7.62 -17.13
C SER A 143 5.94 6.38 -17.94
N PHE A 144 4.69 6.22 -18.35
CA PHE A 144 4.26 5.06 -19.14
C PHE A 144 4.69 5.15 -20.60
N THR A 145 4.48 6.28 -21.24
CA THR A 145 4.75 6.42 -22.69
C THR A 145 6.21 6.55 -23.04
N LEU A 146 7.01 7.16 -22.17
CA LEU A 146 8.43 7.42 -22.41
C LEU A 146 9.34 6.38 -21.74
N ASN A 147 8.96 5.86 -20.56
CA ASN A 147 9.78 4.93 -19.80
C ASN A 147 9.40 3.45 -19.98
N TYR A 148 8.52 3.08 -20.92
CA TYR A 148 8.05 1.69 -21.09
C TYR A 148 9.18 0.67 -21.24
N LYS A 149 10.33 1.06 -21.77
CA LYS A 149 11.52 0.19 -21.90
C LYS A 149 12.11 -0.22 -20.54
N SER A 150 11.86 0.56 -19.49
CA SER A 150 12.45 0.32 -18.17
C SER A 150 11.90 -0.94 -17.47
N VAL A 151 10.83 -1.54 -17.98
CA VAL A 151 10.32 -2.84 -17.51
C VAL A 151 11.42 -3.91 -17.43
N ILE A 152 12.39 -3.86 -18.36
CA ILE A 152 13.52 -4.79 -18.40
C ILE A 152 14.39 -4.73 -17.14
N ILE A 153 14.54 -3.55 -16.52
CA ILE A 153 15.32 -3.36 -15.28
C ILE A 153 14.67 -4.15 -14.13
N GLY A 154 13.34 -4.13 -14.05
CA GLY A 154 12.59 -4.89 -13.06
C GLY A 154 12.68 -6.40 -13.29
N VAL A 155 12.52 -6.85 -14.52
CA VAL A 155 12.62 -8.26 -14.93
C VAL A 155 14.02 -8.84 -14.66
N ASP A 156 15.10 -8.07 -14.89
CA ASP A 156 16.48 -8.45 -14.54
C ASP A 156 16.82 -8.26 -13.04
N GLN A 157 15.82 -7.97 -12.20
CA GLN A 157 15.98 -7.77 -10.75
C GLN A 157 16.98 -6.65 -10.36
N LYS A 158 17.21 -5.70 -11.23
CA LYS A 158 18.06 -4.52 -10.97
C LYS A 158 17.27 -3.26 -10.59
N GLY A 159 16.07 -3.42 -10.07
CA GLY A 159 15.20 -2.32 -9.66
C GLY A 159 15.85 -1.32 -8.69
N TYR A 160 16.87 -1.74 -7.92
CA TYR A 160 17.65 -0.86 -7.05
C TYR A 160 18.30 0.32 -7.77
N LEU A 161 18.63 0.17 -9.08
CA LEU A 161 19.23 1.25 -9.88
C LEU A 161 18.26 2.41 -10.08
N THR A 162 17.02 2.11 -10.43
CA THR A 162 15.97 3.12 -10.60
C THR A 162 15.46 3.62 -9.26
N SER A 163 15.23 2.73 -8.30
CA SER A 163 14.74 3.10 -6.96
C SER A 163 15.68 4.03 -6.21
N LYS A 164 16.99 3.78 -6.26
CA LYS A 164 17.99 4.68 -5.66
C LYS A 164 17.88 6.09 -6.20
N PHE A 165 17.80 6.23 -7.52
CA PHE A 165 17.70 7.55 -8.15
C PHE A 165 16.35 8.22 -7.87
N THR A 166 15.23 7.52 -8.09
CA THR A 166 13.89 8.10 -7.91
C THR A 166 13.63 8.48 -6.46
N SER A 167 14.09 7.68 -5.49
CA SER A 167 13.96 8.02 -4.06
C SER A 167 14.82 9.22 -3.69
N THR A 168 16.08 9.29 -4.16
CA THR A 168 16.94 10.48 -3.93
C THR A 168 16.32 11.71 -4.57
N SER A 169 15.86 11.61 -5.82
CA SER A 169 15.18 12.68 -6.55
C SER A 169 13.94 13.20 -5.78
N THR A 170 13.14 12.28 -5.25
CA THR A 170 11.97 12.62 -4.44
C THR A 170 12.36 13.38 -3.16
N LEU A 171 13.39 12.94 -2.45
CA LEU A 171 13.88 13.62 -1.25
C LEU A 171 14.38 15.04 -1.56
N VAL A 172 15.21 15.18 -2.59
CA VAL A 172 15.72 16.50 -3.02
C VAL A 172 14.57 17.41 -3.44
N LYS A 173 13.61 16.90 -4.20
CA LYS A 173 12.40 17.63 -4.58
C LYS A 173 11.65 18.17 -3.34
N ILE A 174 11.36 17.30 -2.36
CA ILE A 174 10.62 17.70 -1.17
C ILE A 174 11.38 18.77 -0.39
N ILE A 175 12.71 18.66 -0.28
CA ILE A 175 13.54 19.67 0.38
C ILE A 175 13.44 21.01 -0.37
N ILE A 176 13.57 21.01 -1.70
CA ILE A 176 13.40 22.22 -2.51
C ILE A 176 12.00 22.81 -2.34
N GLN A 177 10.99 21.99 -2.33
CA GLN A 177 9.60 22.40 -2.12
C GLN A 177 9.38 23.03 -0.73
N LEU A 178 10.04 22.51 0.31
CA LEU A 178 10.02 23.12 1.65
C LEU A 178 10.65 24.51 1.65
N PHE A 179 11.78 24.69 0.96
CA PHE A 179 12.39 26.02 0.79
C PHE A 179 11.47 26.97 0.03
N ILE A 180 10.85 26.52 -1.05
CA ILE A 180 9.90 27.33 -1.84
C ILE A 180 8.75 27.81 -0.94
N ILE A 181 8.07 26.90 -0.25
CA ILE A 181 6.93 27.26 0.60
C ILE A 181 7.35 28.25 1.72
N ARG A 182 8.57 28.12 2.25
CA ARG A 182 9.04 28.94 3.39
C ARG A 182 9.51 30.33 2.98
N TYR A 183 10.13 30.48 1.81
CA TYR A 183 10.86 31.69 1.44
C TYR A 183 10.29 32.43 0.22
N VAL A 184 9.45 31.78 -0.60
CA VAL A 184 8.81 32.44 -1.74
C VAL A 184 7.47 33.02 -1.28
N SER A 185 7.38 34.36 -1.24
CA SER A 185 6.18 35.05 -0.76
C SER A 185 5.11 35.22 -1.82
N TYR A 186 5.49 35.24 -3.13
CA TYR A 186 4.55 35.40 -4.22
C TYR A 186 4.23 34.04 -4.84
N GLU A 187 2.94 33.66 -4.84
CA GLU A 187 2.43 32.42 -5.46
C GLU A 187 3.25 31.16 -5.14
N PRO A 188 3.54 30.84 -3.86
CA PRO A 188 4.43 29.76 -3.49
C PRO A 188 3.97 28.39 -4.04
N TYR A 189 2.67 28.21 -4.20
CA TYR A 189 2.12 26.97 -4.76
C TYR A 189 2.50 26.75 -6.23
N LEU A 190 2.55 27.78 -7.04
CA LEU A 190 2.95 27.65 -8.45
C LEU A 190 4.43 27.25 -8.59
N PHE A 191 5.32 27.85 -7.81
CA PHE A 191 6.74 27.45 -7.78
C PHE A 191 6.92 26.04 -7.23
N TRP A 192 6.13 25.67 -6.24
CA TRP A 192 6.09 24.30 -5.72
C TRP A 192 5.68 23.30 -6.80
N LEU A 193 4.66 23.63 -7.60
CA LEU A 193 4.18 22.81 -8.71
C LEU A 193 5.17 22.74 -9.87
N LEU A 194 5.87 23.86 -10.14
CA LEU A 194 6.97 23.90 -11.11
C LEU A 194 8.10 22.94 -10.71
N ALA A 195 8.47 22.91 -9.44
CA ALA A 195 9.44 21.94 -8.93
C ALA A 195 8.95 20.48 -9.17
N ASP A 196 7.66 20.18 -8.92
CA ASP A 196 7.09 18.87 -9.24
C ASP A 196 7.30 18.53 -10.73
N LEU A 197 6.97 19.44 -11.63
CA LEU A 197 7.11 19.25 -13.08
C LEU A 197 8.57 18.99 -13.48
N LEU A 198 9.50 19.81 -12.98
CA LEU A 198 10.93 19.67 -13.30
C LEU A 198 11.48 18.31 -12.83
N PHE A 199 11.13 17.87 -11.64
CA PHE A 199 11.57 16.57 -11.12
C PHE A 199 10.91 15.40 -11.83
N VAL A 200 9.67 15.53 -12.29
CA VAL A 200 9.01 14.54 -13.16
C VAL A 200 9.80 14.38 -14.46
N ILE A 201 10.12 15.48 -15.15
CA ILE A 201 10.89 15.46 -16.40
C ILE A 201 12.28 14.85 -16.16
N LEU A 202 12.96 15.26 -15.08
CA LEU A 202 14.26 14.72 -14.70
C LEU A 202 14.21 13.19 -14.48
N ASN A 203 13.19 12.71 -13.76
CA ASN A 203 13.02 11.28 -13.52
C ASN A 203 12.79 10.51 -14.81
N ILE A 204 11.94 11.01 -15.71
CA ILE A 204 11.71 10.41 -17.02
C ILE A 204 13.02 10.31 -17.80
N TYR A 205 13.78 11.40 -17.87
CA TYR A 205 15.04 11.44 -18.59
C TYR A 205 16.06 10.45 -18.02
N VAL A 206 16.28 10.45 -16.70
CA VAL A 206 17.29 9.60 -16.07
C VAL A 206 16.92 8.11 -16.15
N ILE A 207 15.65 7.74 -15.99
CA ILE A 207 15.22 6.34 -16.16
C ILE A 207 15.49 5.85 -17.58
N ASN A 208 15.19 6.69 -18.60
CA ASN A 208 15.52 6.36 -19.98
C ASN A 208 17.03 6.24 -20.22
N TYR A 209 17.82 7.16 -19.67
CA TYR A 209 19.28 7.11 -19.75
C TYR A 209 19.84 5.83 -19.10
N LEU A 210 19.39 5.48 -17.90
CA LEU A 210 19.81 4.24 -17.22
C LEU A 210 19.41 3.00 -18.04
N THR A 211 18.21 2.98 -18.59
CA THR A 211 17.75 1.87 -19.44
C THR A 211 18.65 1.73 -20.68
N ALA A 212 18.93 2.83 -21.37
CA ALA A 212 19.80 2.82 -22.56
C ALA A 212 21.25 2.42 -22.21
N LYS A 213 21.76 2.87 -21.07
CA LYS A 213 23.14 2.56 -20.62
C LYS A 213 23.32 1.08 -20.26
N TYR A 214 22.38 0.49 -19.53
CA TYR A 214 22.50 -0.90 -19.06
C TYR A 214 21.95 -1.93 -20.04
N TYR A 215 21.05 -1.53 -20.97
CA TYR A 215 20.41 -2.40 -21.94
C TYR A 215 20.44 -1.78 -23.36
N PRO A 216 21.63 -1.51 -23.93
CA PRO A 216 21.76 -0.84 -25.24
C PRO A 216 21.17 -1.63 -26.41
N TRP A 217 20.94 -2.92 -26.21
CA TRP A 217 20.33 -3.83 -27.18
C TRP A 217 18.78 -3.74 -27.17
N VAL A 218 18.16 -3.07 -26.19
CA VAL A 218 16.71 -2.84 -26.16
C VAL A 218 16.34 -1.72 -27.13
N LYS A 219 15.96 -2.12 -28.33
CA LYS A 219 15.59 -1.24 -29.45
C LYS A 219 14.19 -1.61 -29.98
N PRO A 220 13.12 -1.38 -29.22
CA PRO A 220 11.77 -1.75 -29.63
C PRO A 220 11.29 -0.92 -30.82
N ASN A 221 10.49 -1.54 -31.69
CA ASN A 221 9.81 -0.90 -32.83
C ASN A 221 8.31 -0.89 -32.61
N THR A 222 7.79 0.18 -32.04
CA THR A 222 6.34 0.31 -31.74
C THR A 222 5.49 0.41 -33.02
N GLY A 223 6.05 0.70 -34.19
CA GLY A 223 5.33 0.73 -35.47
C GLY A 223 4.77 -0.63 -35.86
N ARG A 224 5.46 -1.73 -35.52
CA ARG A 224 5.03 -3.12 -35.74
C ARG A 224 4.13 -3.68 -34.63
N GLY A 225 3.70 -2.86 -33.69
CA GLY A 225 2.94 -3.32 -32.51
C GLY A 225 1.65 -4.05 -32.85
N LYS A 226 0.95 -3.70 -33.95
CA LYS A 226 -0.25 -4.42 -34.42
C LYS A 226 0.06 -5.87 -34.87
N GLU A 227 1.23 -6.10 -35.44
CA GLU A 227 1.71 -7.42 -35.81
C GLU A 227 2.02 -8.24 -34.55
N TYR A 228 2.74 -7.65 -33.60
CA TYR A 228 3.10 -8.31 -32.33
C TYR A 228 1.86 -8.57 -31.45
N PHE A 229 0.85 -7.74 -31.54
CA PHE A 229 -0.44 -8.00 -30.88
C PHE A 229 -1.08 -9.31 -31.34
N LYS A 230 -1.01 -9.62 -32.65
CA LYS A 230 -1.48 -10.88 -33.20
C LYS A 230 -0.56 -12.06 -32.84
N LYS A 231 0.75 -11.81 -32.75
CA LYS A 231 1.75 -12.85 -32.45
C LYS A 231 1.71 -13.30 -30.97
N TYR A 232 1.37 -12.39 -30.03
CA TYR A 232 1.37 -12.63 -28.58
C TYR A 232 0.00 -12.43 -27.92
N PRO A 233 -1.06 -13.19 -28.32
CA PRO A 233 -2.42 -13.01 -27.80
C PRO A 233 -2.54 -13.30 -26.30
N GLN A 234 -1.67 -14.17 -25.75
CA GLN A 234 -1.61 -14.51 -24.33
C GLN A 234 -1.26 -13.31 -23.46
N VAL A 235 -0.41 -12.39 -23.95
CA VAL A 235 -0.05 -11.17 -23.23
C VAL A 235 -1.28 -10.29 -23.05
N PHE A 236 -2.09 -10.14 -24.10
CA PHE A 236 -3.29 -9.31 -24.06
C PHE A 236 -4.38 -9.90 -23.14
N LYS A 237 -4.57 -11.22 -23.17
CA LYS A 237 -5.51 -11.89 -22.26
C LYS A 237 -5.15 -11.66 -20.79
N LEU A 238 -3.85 -11.74 -20.48
CA LEU A 238 -3.33 -11.49 -19.14
C LEU A 238 -3.53 -10.03 -18.72
N VAL A 239 -3.30 -9.06 -19.64
CA VAL A 239 -3.55 -7.63 -19.41
C VAL A 239 -5.00 -7.39 -19.01
N GLY A 240 -5.97 -7.95 -19.74
CA GLY A 240 -7.40 -7.77 -19.43
C GLY A 240 -7.80 -8.30 -18.05
N GLN A 241 -7.29 -9.46 -17.66
CA GLN A 241 -7.57 -10.05 -16.35
C GLN A 241 -7.00 -9.20 -15.20
N VAL A 242 -5.73 -8.77 -15.33
CA VAL A 242 -5.06 -7.96 -14.32
C VAL A 242 -5.68 -6.56 -14.24
N PHE A 243 -6.12 -5.99 -15.37
CA PHE A 243 -6.78 -4.67 -15.42
C PHE A 243 -8.05 -4.64 -14.55
N ILE A 244 -8.98 -5.58 -14.76
CA ILE A 244 -10.24 -5.61 -14.01
C ILE A 244 -10.00 -5.76 -12.50
N TYR A 245 -9.09 -6.67 -12.12
CA TYR A 245 -8.74 -6.88 -10.72
C TYR A 245 -8.18 -5.62 -10.05
N ASN A 246 -7.26 -4.96 -10.73
CA ASN A 246 -6.61 -3.76 -10.20
C ASN A 246 -7.54 -2.54 -10.19
N LEU A 247 -8.43 -2.38 -11.19
CA LEU A 247 -9.42 -1.31 -11.23
C LEU A 247 -10.26 -1.28 -9.96
N ALA A 248 -10.84 -2.41 -9.62
CA ALA A 248 -11.64 -2.53 -8.40
C ALA A 248 -10.79 -2.29 -7.14
N GLY A 249 -9.54 -2.78 -7.13
CA GLY A 249 -8.60 -2.53 -6.03
C GLY A 249 -8.30 -1.05 -5.79
N ILE A 250 -8.14 -0.25 -6.86
CA ILE A 250 -7.93 1.20 -6.72
C ILE A 250 -9.19 1.92 -6.27
N ILE A 251 -10.36 1.55 -6.78
CA ILE A 251 -11.62 2.15 -6.33
C ILE A 251 -11.76 1.95 -4.82
N THR A 252 -11.56 0.74 -4.31
CA THR A 252 -11.72 0.46 -2.88
C THR A 252 -10.62 1.08 -2.00
N SER A 253 -9.39 1.24 -2.52
CA SER A 253 -8.27 1.73 -1.69
C SER A 253 -8.03 3.24 -1.76
N SER A 254 -8.46 3.89 -2.85
CA SER A 254 -8.04 5.26 -3.16
C SER A 254 -9.20 6.25 -3.35
N MET A 255 -10.46 5.82 -3.44
CA MET A 255 -11.59 6.72 -3.74
C MET A 255 -12.04 7.59 -2.56
N ASN A 256 -11.68 7.25 -1.32
CA ASN A 256 -12.12 8.02 -0.15
C ASN A 256 -11.85 9.53 -0.26
N PRO A 257 -10.65 10.02 -0.67
CA PRO A 257 -10.41 11.46 -0.82
C PRO A 257 -11.38 12.12 -1.81
N PHE A 258 -11.67 11.44 -2.93
CA PHE A 258 -12.61 11.97 -3.91
C PHE A 258 -14.04 12.04 -3.36
N VAL A 259 -14.54 10.95 -2.76
CA VAL A 259 -15.90 10.92 -2.19
C VAL A 259 -16.05 11.93 -1.05
N ILE A 260 -15.04 12.03 -0.15
CA ILE A 260 -15.03 13.01 0.94
C ILE A 260 -15.05 14.44 0.37
N SER A 261 -14.29 14.72 -0.69
CA SER A 261 -14.25 16.06 -1.29
C SER A 261 -15.62 16.48 -1.86
N GLN A 262 -16.37 15.54 -2.44
CA GLN A 262 -17.68 15.81 -3.03
C GLN A 262 -18.81 15.90 -2.00
N VAL A 263 -18.71 15.17 -0.89
CA VAL A 263 -19.78 15.07 0.12
C VAL A 263 -19.58 16.05 1.27
N VAL A 264 -18.32 16.29 1.66
CA VAL A 264 -17.98 17.07 2.88
C VAL A 264 -17.16 18.30 2.56
N GLY A 265 -16.25 18.21 1.58
CA GLY A 265 -15.37 19.29 1.16
C GLY A 265 -13.88 18.98 1.24
N LEU A 266 -13.07 19.80 0.57
CA LEU A 266 -11.62 19.60 0.40
C LEU A 266 -10.83 19.65 1.72
N VAL A 267 -11.23 20.50 2.65
CA VAL A 267 -10.58 20.61 3.97
C VAL A 267 -10.67 19.28 4.74
N SER A 268 -11.81 18.61 4.68
CA SER A 268 -12.00 17.29 5.32
C SER A 268 -11.12 16.20 4.71
N VAL A 269 -10.79 16.30 3.42
CA VAL A 269 -9.81 15.40 2.78
C VAL A 269 -8.43 15.55 3.42
N ALA A 270 -7.98 16.77 3.69
CA ALA A 270 -6.69 16.98 4.34
C ALA A 270 -6.66 16.35 5.75
N PHE A 271 -7.76 16.44 6.49
CA PHE A 271 -7.88 15.82 7.84
C PHE A 271 -7.81 14.29 7.73
N TYR A 272 -8.58 13.71 6.81
CA TYR A 272 -8.54 12.27 6.52
C TYR A 272 -7.14 11.79 6.19
N ASP A 273 -6.45 12.47 5.27
CA ASP A 273 -5.14 12.10 4.80
C ASP A 273 -4.07 12.11 5.89
N ASN A 274 -4.18 12.98 6.90
CA ASN A 274 -3.25 13.00 8.01
C ASN A 274 -3.24 11.65 8.74
N TYR A 275 -4.42 11.11 9.07
CA TYR A 275 -4.57 9.81 9.72
C TYR A 275 -4.30 8.65 8.74
N LYS A 276 -4.79 8.75 7.51
CA LYS A 276 -4.59 7.72 6.47
C LYS A 276 -3.11 7.48 6.16
N ASN A 277 -2.32 8.55 6.08
CA ASN A 277 -0.88 8.46 5.85
C ASN A 277 -0.17 7.70 6.98
N LEU A 278 -0.52 7.94 8.24
CA LEU A 278 0.02 7.20 9.37
C LEU A 278 -0.31 5.70 9.26
N ILE A 279 -1.58 5.36 9.02
CA ILE A 279 -2.03 3.98 8.83
C ILE A 279 -1.30 3.31 7.66
N THR A 280 -1.19 4.00 6.52
CA THR A 280 -0.56 3.46 5.31
C THR A 280 0.92 3.16 5.52
N ASN A 281 1.65 4.02 6.21
CA ASN A 281 3.07 3.79 6.50
C ASN A 281 3.28 2.65 7.51
N ILE A 282 2.45 2.56 8.56
CA ILE A 282 2.48 1.43 9.50
C ILE A 282 2.17 0.12 8.76
N ARG A 283 1.13 0.11 7.92
CA ARG A 283 0.77 -1.03 7.09
C ARG A 283 1.92 -1.46 6.18
N ALA A 284 2.53 -0.53 5.46
CA ALA A 284 3.65 -0.82 4.56
C ALA A 284 4.82 -1.46 5.31
N THR A 285 5.15 -0.95 6.49
CA THR A 285 6.18 -1.51 7.37
C THR A 285 5.83 -2.94 7.79
N VAL A 286 4.61 -3.16 8.29
CA VAL A 286 4.14 -4.49 8.67
C VAL A 286 4.19 -5.46 7.49
N LEU A 287 3.68 -5.07 6.32
CA LEU A 287 3.66 -5.95 5.14
C LEU A 287 5.07 -6.29 4.64
N SER A 288 6.02 -5.38 4.75
CA SER A 288 7.42 -5.62 4.36
C SER A 288 8.06 -6.76 5.16
N LEU A 289 7.70 -6.91 6.44
CA LEU A 289 8.18 -8.00 7.29
C LEU A 289 7.68 -9.39 6.84
N PHE A 290 6.52 -9.43 6.17
CA PHE A 290 5.89 -10.67 5.71
C PHE A 290 6.13 -10.98 4.22
N SER A 291 6.78 -10.08 3.49
CA SER A 291 6.98 -10.24 2.04
C SER A 291 7.69 -11.54 1.65
N GLY A 292 8.64 -12.01 2.47
CA GLY A 292 9.35 -13.27 2.27
C GLY A 292 8.52 -14.53 2.52
N MET A 293 7.42 -14.44 3.28
CA MET A 293 6.61 -15.61 3.65
C MET A 293 5.69 -16.08 2.51
N PHE A 294 5.42 -15.22 1.53
CA PHE A 294 4.54 -15.56 0.40
C PHE A 294 5.08 -16.76 -0.41
N GLY A 295 6.39 -16.78 -0.70
CA GLY A 295 7.04 -17.91 -1.38
C GLY A 295 6.91 -19.22 -0.61
N GLY A 296 7.02 -19.18 0.73
CA GLY A 296 6.83 -20.34 1.60
C GLY A 296 5.39 -20.87 1.58
N ILE A 297 4.39 -19.98 1.56
CA ILE A 297 2.97 -20.38 1.43
C ILE A 297 2.72 -21.05 0.08
N ALA A 298 3.22 -20.46 -1.02
CA ALA A 298 3.05 -21.03 -2.35
C ALA A 298 3.71 -22.42 -2.47
N SER A 299 4.88 -22.62 -1.85
CA SER A 299 5.53 -23.93 -1.79
C SER A 299 4.72 -24.94 -0.99
N LEU A 300 4.20 -24.56 0.18
CA LEU A 300 3.37 -25.43 1.02
C LEU A 300 2.09 -25.87 0.33
N VAL A 301 1.46 -24.97 -0.42
CA VAL A 301 0.27 -25.29 -1.22
C VAL A 301 0.62 -26.23 -2.38
N ALA A 302 1.83 -26.11 -2.96
CA ALA A 302 2.31 -26.97 -4.04
C ALA A 302 2.76 -28.36 -3.57
N GLU A 303 3.13 -28.54 -2.28
CA GLU A 303 3.50 -29.84 -1.67
C GLU A 303 2.30 -30.77 -1.50
N ASP A 304 1.06 -30.29 -1.71
CA ASP A 304 -0.22 -31.05 -1.61
C ASP A 304 -0.49 -31.67 -0.21
N ASP A 305 0.21 -31.18 0.82
CA ASP A 305 -0.05 -31.54 2.22
C ASP A 305 -1.07 -30.56 2.82
N GLU A 306 -2.34 -30.88 2.61
CA GLU A 306 -3.46 -30.04 3.06
C GLU A 306 -3.43 -29.77 4.58
N ASN A 307 -3.06 -30.76 5.41
CA ASN A 307 -3.08 -30.62 6.86
C ASN A 307 -1.97 -29.68 7.36
N LYS A 308 -0.77 -29.80 6.79
CA LYS A 308 0.36 -28.93 7.09
C LYS A 308 0.09 -27.49 6.63
N SER A 309 -0.46 -27.35 5.42
CA SER A 309 -0.86 -26.05 4.87
C SER A 309 -1.93 -25.38 5.72
N TYR A 310 -2.97 -26.12 6.13
CA TYR A 310 -4.04 -25.64 6.99
C TYR A 310 -3.57 -25.29 8.41
N ALA A 311 -2.67 -26.07 8.99
CA ALA A 311 -2.08 -25.75 10.28
C ALA A 311 -1.27 -24.43 10.23
N PHE A 312 -0.48 -24.24 9.16
CA PHE A 312 0.31 -23.04 8.96
C PHE A 312 -0.55 -21.81 8.67
N PHE A 313 -1.68 -21.97 7.98
CA PHE A 313 -2.68 -20.90 7.83
C PHE A 313 -3.10 -20.32 9.18
N TRP A 314 -3.46 -21.18 10.17
CA TRP A 314 -3.85 -20.73 11.50
C TRP A 314 -2.70 -20.11 12.29
N ASP A 315 -1.46 -20.58 12.06
CA ASP A 315 -0.27 -19.97 12.66
C ASP A 315 -0.13 -18.50 12.20
N ILE A 316 -0.30 -18.25 10.89
CA ILE A 316 -0.20 -16.90 10.32
C ILE A 316 -1.41 -16.04 10.73
N VAL A 317 -2.63 -16.57 10.66
CA VAL A 317 -3.85 -15.86 11.06
C VAL A 317 -3.70 -15.32 12.47
N SER A 318 -3.29 -16.16 13.41
CA SER A 318 -3.14 -15.76 14.82
C SER A 318 -2.11 -14.64 15.02
N LEU A 319 -0.97 -14.72 14.33
CA LEU A 319 0.06 -13.67 14.35
C LEU A 319 -0.44 -12.35 13.75
N LYS A 320 -1.19 -12.42 12.65
CA LYS A 320 -1.74 -11.23 12.01
C LYS A 320 -2.76 -10.52 12.88
N PHE A 321 -3.60 -11.25 13.59
CA PHE A 321 -4.53 -10.66 14.56
C PHE A 321 -3.81 -10.03 15.76
N LEU A 322 -2.70 -10.61 16.23
CA LEU A 322 -1.86 -9.97 17.25
C LEU A 322 -1.34 -8.62 16.78
N ILE A 323 -0.74 -8.57 15.58
CA ILE A 323 -0.18 -7.34 15.03
C ILE A 323 -1.28 -6.30 14.77
N ALA A 324 -2.42 -6.72 14.21
CA ALA A 324 -3.57 -5.84 14.01
C ALA A 324 -4.08 -5.26 15.33
N GLY A 325 -4.12 -6.07 16.40
CA GLY A 325 -4.50 -5.62 17.74
C GLY A 325 -3.53 -4.59 18.33
N ILE A 326 -2.22 -4.82 18.21
CA ILE A 326 -1.20 -3.87 18.68
C ILE A 326 -1.31 -2.53 17.93
N VAL A 327 -1.43 -2.58 16.61
CA VAL A 327 -1.58 -1.37 15.78
C VAL A 327 -2.88 -0.63 16.12
N ALA A 328 -3.99 -1.35 16.28
CA ALA A 328 -5.27 -0.77 16.65
C ALA A 328 -5.23 -0.08 18.03
N PHE A 329 -4.65 -0.74 19.04
CA PHE A 329 -4.45 -0.14 20.35
C PHE A 329 -3.61 1.13 20.28
N GLY A 330 -2.44 1.04 19.62
CA GLY A 330 -1.53 2.19 19.48
C GLY A 330 -2.19 3.35 18.74
N PHE A 331 -2.93 3.06 17.67
CA PHE A 331 -3.57 4.11 16.88
C PHE A 331 -4.72 4.78 17.64
N LEU A 332 -5.58 4.02 18.35
CA LEU A 332 -6.67 4.59 19.15
C LEU A 332 -6.17 5.50 20.27
N ASN A 333 -5.08 5.13 20.94
CA ASN A 333 -4.61 5.88 22.09
C ASN A 333 -3.64 7.01 21.74
N PHE A 334 -2.85 6.88 20.66
CA PHE A 334 -1.76 7.81 20.38
C PHE A 334 -1.91 8.63 19.11
N SER A 335 -2.84 8.31 18.20
CA SER A 335 -2.96 9.06 16.94
C SER A 335 -3.43 10.49 17.13
N SER A 336 -4.44 10.74 17.98
CA SER A 336 -4.95 12.08 18.23
C SER A 336 -3.93 12.97 18.97
N PRO A 337 -3.27 12.52 20.08
CA PRO A 337 -2.15 13.26 20.67
C PRO A 337 -1.01 13.52 19.68
N LEU A 338 -0.65 12.54 18.87
CA LEU A 338 0.39 12.68 17.84
C LEU A 338 0.02 13.74 16.81
N VAL A 339 -1.20 13.70 16.28
CA VAL A 339 -1.68 14.68 15.30
C VAL A 339 -1.74 16.07 15.93
N SER A 340 -2.17 16.19 17.19
CA SER A 340 -2.19 17.45 17.92
C SER A 340 -0.80 18.06 18.05
N LEU A 341 0.20 17.28 18.46
CA LEU A 341 1.60 17.73 18.58
C LEU A 341 2.26 18.04 17.24
N TRP A 342 1.88 17.28 16.21
CA TRP A 342 2.48 17.40 14.88
C TRP A 342 1.89 18.54 14.07
N LEU A 343 0.56 18.60 13.97
CA LEU A 343 -0.15 19.50 13.05
C LEU A 343 -0.94 20.59 13.78
N GLY A 344 -1.27 20.36 15.04
CA GLY A 344 -2.14 21.24 15.84
C GLY A 344 -3.49 20.59 16.18
N GLY A 345 -4.10 21.07 17.28
CA GLY A 345 -5.36 20.52 17.80
C GLY A 345 -6.55 20.61 16.84
N GLN A 346 -6.53 21.58 15.92
CA GLN A 346 -7.58 21.76 14.90
C GLN A 346 -7.70 20.58 13.92
N TYR A 347 -6.66 19.75 13.77
CA TYR A 347 -6.65 18.61 12.85
C TYR A 347 -7.06 17.29 13.51
N ILE A 348 -7.48 17.33 14.79
CA ILE A 348 -7.95 16.13 15.49
C ILE A 348 -9.31 15.70 14.93
N LEU A 349 -9.42 14.43 14.54
CA LEU A 349 -10.68 13.83 14.13
C LEU A 349 -11.52 13.39 15.34
N PRO A 350 -12.87 13.41 15.25
CA PRO A 350 -13.72 12.82 16.25
C PRO A 350 -13.38 11.35 16.52
N LEU A 351 -13.44 10.93 17.78
CA LEU A 351 -13.09 9.56 18.20
C LEU A 351 -13.86 8.49 17.40
N THR A 352 -15.14 8.72 17.12
CA THR A 352 -15.97 7.82 16.31
C THR A 352 -15.39 7.58 14.92
N THR A 353 -14.88 8.64 14.28
CA THR A 353 -14.20 8.54 12.98
C THR A 353 -12.90 7.76 13.09
N VAL A 354 -12.11 8.02 14.13
CA VAL A 354 -10.84 7.29 14.38
C VAL A 354 -11.14 5.80 14.61
N ILE A 355 -12.19 5.44 15.36
CA ILE A 355 -12.58 4.04 15.57
C ILE A 355 -12.88 3.34 14.23
N VAL A 356 -13.63 3.97 13.32
CA VAL A 356 -13.92 3.37 12.01
C VAL A 356 -12.65 3.21 11.17
N MET A 357 -11.75 4.20 11.18
CA MET A 357 -10.46 4.09 10.49
C MET A 357 -9.58 2.97 11.06
N VAL A 358 -9.59 2.81 12.38
CA VAL A 358 -8.87 1.72 13.06
C VAL A 358 -9.48 0.36 12.74
N ALA A 359 -10.81 0.25 12.68
CA ALA A 359 -11.50 -0.98 12.29
C ALA A 359 -11.13 -1.41 10.86
N LEU A 360 -11.10 -0.46 9.91
CA LEU A 360 -10.63 -0.70 8.54
C LEU A 360 -9.17 -1.16 8.52
N ALA A 361 -8.28 -0.50 9.27
CA ALA A 361 -6.87 -0.87 9.35
C ALA A 361 -6.68 -2.26 9.99
N TYR A 362 -7.46 -2.59 11.02
CA TYR A 362 -7.45 -3.89 11.67
C TYR A 362 -7.82 -5.02 10.70
N ILE A 363 -8.89 -4.84 9.93
CA ILE A 363 -9.31 -5.80 8.90
C ILE A 363 -8.21 -5.92 7.83
N ASP A 364 -7.67 -4.82 7.35
CA ASP A 364 -6.67 -4.82 6.28
C ASP A 364 -5.35 -5.51 6.71
N LEU A 365 -4.92 -5.34 7.95
CA LEU A 365 -3.75 -6.03 8.49
C LEU A 365 -3.99 -7.52 8.73
N SER A 366 -5.20 -7.91 9.15
CA SER A 366 -5.53 -9.31 9.46
C SER A 366 -5.82 -10.15 8.20
N ARG A 367 -6.36 -9.56 7.14
CA ARG A 367 -6.76 -10.27 5.91
C ARG A 367 -5.61 -10.87 5.09
N TRP A 368 -4.38 -10.42 5.30
CA TRP A 368 -3.22 -10.79 4.48
C TRP A 368 -3.02 -12.32 4.35
N SER A 369 -3.31 -13.06 5.40
CA SER A 369 -3.24 -14.52 5.38
C SER A 369 -4.21 -15.13 4.37
N ILE A 370 -5.45 -14.63 4.31
CA ILE A 370 -6.47 -15.08 3.36
C ILE A 370 -6.05 -14.75 1.94
N ASP A 371 -5.65 -13.49 1.68
CA ASP A 371 -5.20 -13.05 0.35
C ASP A 371 -3.98 -13.86 -0.12
N SER A 372 -3.04 -14.19 0.77
CA SER A 372 -1.86 -14.98 0.43
C SER A 372 -2.21 -16.43 0.04
N TYR A 373 -3.17 -17.04 0.71
CA TYR A 373 -3.63 -18.39 0.37
C TYR A 373 -4.51 -18.42 -0.88
N ILE A 374 -5.37 -17.41 -1.10
CA ILE A 374 -6.12 -17.23 -2.37
C ILE A 374 -5.14 -17.19 -3.55
N ASN A 375 -4.05 -16.42 -3.40
CA ASN A 375 -3.00 -16.35 -4.42
C ASN A 375 -2.23 -17.68 -4.56
N GLY A 376 -1.92 -18.37 -3.46
CA GLY A 376 -1.25 -19.65 -3.44
C GLY A 376 -2.04 -20.75 -4.17
N TYR A 377 -3.34 -20.84 -3.90
CA TYR A 377 -4.27 -21.75 -4.58
C TYR A 377 -4.68 -21.26 -5.98
N LYS A 378 -4.22 -20.08 -6.42
CA LYS A 378 -4.55 -19.49 -7.73
C LYS A 378 -6.05 -19.30 -7.96
N LEU A 379 -6.80 -18.94 -6.92
CA LEU A 379 -8.25 -18.72 -6.96
C LEU A 379 -8.60 -17.37 -7.59
N PHE A 380 -8.08 -17.08 -8.79
CA PHE A 380 -8.28 -15.81 -9.51
C PHE A 380 -9.63 -15.73 -10.25
N GLN A 381 -10.45 -16.77 -10.19
CA GLN A 381 -11.78 -16.78 -10.79
C GLN A 381 -12.75 -15.79 -10.11
N ASP A 382 -12.41 -15.34 -8.91
CA ASP A 382 -13.17 -14.40 -8.10
C ASP A 382 -12.97 -12.93 -8.52
N SER A 383 -12.96 -12.67 -9.84
CA SER A 383 -12.76 -11.31 -10.37
C SER A 383 -13.95 -10.35 -10.13
N TRP A 384 -15.12 -10.89 -9.80
CA TRP A 384 -16.33 -10.09 -9.53
C TRP A 384 -16.34 -9.47 -8.13
N SER A 385 -15.71 -10.11 -7.14
CA SER A 385 -15.81 -9.69 -5.74
C SER A 385 -15.21 -8.30 -5.47
N PRO A 386 -14.06 -7.90 -6.04
CA PRO A 386 -13.59 -6.52 -5.89
C PRO A 386 -14.50 -5.49 -6.55
N ILE A 387 -15.18 -5.85 -7.64
CA ILE A 387 -16.16 -4.98 -8.31
C ILE A 387 -17.38 -4.78 -7.41
N ALA A 388 -17.91 -5.88 -6.85
CA ALA A 388 -19.01 -5.82 -5.89
C ALA A 388 -18.65 -5.00 -4.65
N GLN A 389 -17.43 -5.16 -4.11
CA GLN A 389 -16.92 -4.34 -3.01
C GLN A 389 -16.96 -2.85 -3.36
N SER A 390 -16.51 -2.48 -4.57
CA SER A 390 -16.49 -1.09 -5.04
C SER A 390 -17.90 -0.52 -5.17
N ILE A 391 -18.85 -1.29 -5.69
CA ILE A 391 -20.24 -0.86 -5.86
C ILE A 391 -20.89 -0.67 -4.47
N ILE A 392 -20.76 -1.64 -3.57
CA ILE A 392 -21.28 -1.54 -2.20
C ILE A 392 -20.69 -0.32 -1.49
N TYR A 393 -19.35 -0.18 -1.56
CA TYR A 393 -18.64 0.94 -0.98
C TYR A 393 -19.20 2.27 -1.47
N LEU A 394 -19.20 2.51 -2.79
CA LEU A 394 -19.62 3.79 -3.35
C LEU A 394 -21.09 4.10 -3.05
N THR A 395 -21.97 3.10 -3.18
CA THR A 395 -23.40 3.29 -2.90
C THR A 395 -23.63 3.68 -1.44
N VAL A 396 -23.06 2.94 -0.50
CA VAL A 396 -23.23 3.22 0.94
C VAL A 396 -22.49 4.51 1.33
N ALA A 397 -21.29 4.75 0.80
CA ALA A 397 -20.52 5.96 1.08
C ALA A 397 -21.24 7.24 0.63
N ILE A 398 -21.89 7.24 -0.52
CA ILE A 398 -22.66 8.40 -1.01
C ILE A 398 -23.91 8.59 -0.13
N ILE A 399 -24.70 7.55 0.10
CA ILE A 399 -25.95 7.64 0.88
C ILE A 399 -25.67 8.04 2.34
N CYS A 400 -24.75 7.32 2.99
CA CYS A 400 -24.41 7.61 4.38
C CYS A 400 -23.60 8.90 4.52
N GLY A 401 -22.78 9.22 3.52
CA GLY A 401 -21.99 10.45 3.48
C GLY A 401 -22.87 11.71 3.45
N GLN A 402 -23.92 11.72 2.63
CA GLN A 402 -24.87 12.83 2.59
C GLN A 402 -25.59 13.03 3.93
N LYS A 403 -25.84 11.97 4.70
CA LYS A 403 -26.56 12.02 5.97
C LYS A 403 -25.65 12.28 7.17
N TYR A 404 -24.49 11.66 7.21
CA TYR A 404 -23.57 11.63 8.36
C TYR A 404 -22.22 12.30 8.08
N GLY A 405 -22.05 12.91 6.90
CA GLY A 405 -20.80 13.57 6.52
C GLY A 405 -19.63 12.59 6.41
N PHE A 406 -18.49 13.01 6.91
CA PHE A 406 -17.21 12.29 6.80
C PHE A 406 -17.28 10.83 7.32
N ILE A 407 -17.86 10.61 8.50
CA ILE A 407 -17.98 9.26 9.06
C ILE A 407 -18.84 8.35 8.19
N GLY A 408 -19.88 8.91 7.52
CA GLY A 408 -20.74 8.16 6.60
C GLY A 408 -19.98 7.59 5.41
N VAL A 409 -19.01 8.33 4.87
CA VAL A 409 -18.14 7.83 3.78
C VAL A 409 -17.32 6.65 4.25
N LEU A 410 -16.74 6.71 5.45
CA LEU A 410 -15.95 5.62 6.01
C LEU A 410 -16.78 4.39 6.39
N ILE A 411 -18.04 4.59 6.80
CA ILE A 411 -18.99 3.49 7.00
C ILE A 411 -19.23 2.75 5.69
N GLY A 412 -19.33 3.46 4.56
CA GLY A 412 -19.44 2.83 3.25
C GLY A 412 -18.26 1.92 2.95
N ASP A 413 -17.03 2.39 3.21
CA ASP A 413 -15.80 1.59 3.07
C ASP A 413 -15.81 0.37 3.99
N LEU A 414 -16.23 0.54 5.24
CA LEU A 414 -16.35 -0.55 6.21
C LEU A 414 -17.37 -1.61 5.77
N VAL A 415 -18.55 -1.21 5.31
CA VAL A 415 -19.60 -2.12 4.85
C VAL A 415 -19.14 -2.93 3.64
N GLY A 416 -18.56 -2.29 2.62
CA GLY A 416 -17.99 -2.97 1.46
C GLY A 416 -16.87 -3.94 1.84
N THR A 417 -15.99 -3.53 2.76
CA THR A 417 -14.89 -4.36 3.26
C THR A 417 -15.41 -5.55 4.07
N VAL A 418 -16.38 -5.37 4.93
CA VAL A 418 -16.98 -6.47 5.71
C VAL A 418 -17.67 -7.47 4.77
N ALA A 419 -18.50 -7.00 3.85
CA ALA A 419 -19.25 -7.88 2.94
C ALA A 419 -18.32 -8.77 2.10
N ILE A 420 -17.26 -8.21 1.56
CA ILE A 420 -16.39 -8.94 0.62
C ILE A 420 -15.14 -9.50 1.32
N VAL A 421 -14.40 -8.69 2.04
CA VAL A 421 -13.10 -9.12 2.59
C VAL A 421 -13.28 -10.01 3.82
N VAL A 422 -14.24 -9.69 4.69
CA VAL A 422 -14.46 -10.47 5.92
C VAL A 422 -15.34 -11.68 5.68
N ILE A 423 -16.39 -11.56 4.83
CA ILE A 423 -17.37 -12.64 4.63
C ILE A 423 -17.04 -13.48 3.39
N TRP A 424 -16.99 -12.85 2.20
CA TRP A 424 -16.88 -13.58 0.94
C TRP A 424 -15.52 -14.23 0.71
N LYS A 425 -14.42 -13.53 0.89
CA LYS A 425 -13.07 -14.06 0.62
C LYS A 425 -12.72 -15.30 1.47
N PRO A 426 -13.00 -15.35 2.78
CA PRO A 426 -12.83 -16.58 3.55
C PRO A 426 -13.71 -17.72 3.04
N TYR A 427 -14.97 -17.43 2.65
CA TYR A 427 -15.85 -18.43 2.07
C TYR A 427 -15.23 -19.03 0.80
N ASN A 428 -14.77 -18.18 -0.13
CA ASN A 428 -14.13 -18.61 -1.37
C ASN A 428 -12.88 -19.46 -1.10
N LEU A 429 -12.02 -19.05 -0.15
CA LEU A 429 -10.83 -19.81 0.22
C LEU A 429 -11.18 -21.18 0.83
N TYR A 430 -12.17 -21.23 1.72
CA TYR A 430 -12.53 -22.49 2.39
C TYR A 430 -13.24 -23.45 1.45
N HIS A 431 -14.11 -22.95 0.59
CA HIS A 431 -14.86 -23.76 -0.37
C HIS A 431 -13.97 -24.29 -1.51
N ASN A 432 -13.20 -23.40 -2.15
CA ASN A 432 -12.46 -23.71 -3.38
C ASN A 432 -10.97 -24.05 -3.13
N GLY A 433 -10.37 -23.59 -2.02
CA GLY A 433 -8.98 -23.85 -1.67
C GLY A 433 -8.84 -25.02 -0.72
N PHE A 434 -9.22 -24.86 0.54
CA PHE A 434 -9.07 -25.90 1.57
C PHE A 434 -10.10 -27.02 1.48
N LYS A 435 -11.19 -26.86 0.72
CA LYS A 435 -12.31 -27.81 0.62
C LYS A 435 -12.87 -28.20 1.99
N ARG A 436 -13.00 -27.23 2.89
CA ARG A 436 -13.46 -27.39 4.27
C ARG A 436 -14.68 -26.51 4.54
N SER A 437 -15.41 -26.81 5.62
CA SER A 437 -16.56 -26.01 6.03
C SER A 437 -16.17 -24.60 6.42
N ILE A 438 -16.92 -23.59 5.96
CA ILE A 438 -16.76 -22.20 6.40
C ILE A 438 -17.05 -22.02 7.90
N VAL A 439 -17.85 -22.93 8.49
CA VAL A 439 -18.14 -22.93 9.93
C VAL A 439 -16.86 -23.14 10.75
N ASP A 440 -15.94 -23.96 10.26
CA ASP A 440 -14.65 -24.18 10.93
C ASP A 440 -13.79 -22.91 10.95
N TYR A 441 -13.88 -22.11 9.87
CA TYR A 441 -13.24 -20.80 9.84
C TYR A 441 -13.82 -19.88 10.93
N TRP A 442 -15.15 -19.73 10.96
CA TRP A 442 -15.79 -18.83 11.90
C TRP A 442 -15.56 -19.25 13.35
N LYS A 443 -15.66 -20.54 13.68
CA LYS A 443 -15.31 -21.07 15.02
C LYS A 443 -13.87 -20.79 15.42
N GLY A 444 -12.95 -20.84 14.44
CA GLY A 444 -11.53 -20.59 14.69
C GLY A 444 -11.17 -19.11 14.78
N VAL A 445 -11.77 -18.26 13.93
CA VAL A 445 -11.35 -16.86 13.76
C VAL A 445 -12.00 -15.89 14.74
N LEU A 446 -13.30 -16.07 15.05
CA LEU A 446 -14.08 -15.07 15.82
C LEU A 446 -13.49 -14.77 17.21
N LYS A 447 -12.84 -15.71 17.83
CA LYS A 447 -12.15 -15.52 19.11
C LYS A 447 -11.10 -14.40 19.08
N PHE A 448 -10.39 -14.21 17.95
CA PHE A 448 -9.33 -13.21 17.83
C PHE A 448 -9.89 -11.78 17.81
N PRO A 449 -10.79 -11.40 16.88
CA PRO A 449 -11.33 -10.06 16.87
C PRO A 449 -12.19 -9.75 18.10
N ILE A 450 -13.00 -10.69 18.61
CA ILE A 450 -13.85 -10.45 19.79
C ILE A 450 -12.98 -10.13 21.01
N ILE A 451 -12.02 -10.98 21.32
CA ILE A 451 -11.14 -10.79 22.48
C ILE A 451 -10.21 -9.60 22.25
N GLY A 452 -9.67 -9.48 21.01
CA GLY A 452 -8.79 -8.37 20.65
C GLY A 452 -9.46 -7.02 20.85
N TRP A 453 -10.67 -6.83 20.29
CA TRP A 453 -11.42 -5.57 20.45
C TRP A 453 -11.87 -5.34 21.89
N ALA A 454 -12.31 -6.38 22.62
CA ALA A 454 -12.64 -6.26 24.04
C ALA A 454 -11.44 -5.74 24.85
N LEU A 455 -10.24 -6.31 24.63
CA LEU A 455 -9.03 -5.88 25.31
C LEU A 455 -8.60 -4.46 24.88
N ILE A 456 -8.72 -4.12 23.58
CA ILE A 456 -8.42 -2.78 23.07
C ILE A 456 -9.32 -1.74 23.77
N LEU A 457 -10.64 -1.98 23.81
CA LEU A 457 -11.59 -1.04 24.39
C LEU A 457 -11.38 -0.89 25.91
N LEU A 458 -11.17 -2.00 26.63
CA LEU A 458 -10.88 -1.99 28.06
C LEU A 458 -9.57 -1.24 28.37
N SER A 459 -8.52 -1.50 27.59
CA SER A 459 -7.22 -0.85 27.76
C SER A 459 -7.30 0.64 27.42
N THR A 460 -8.03 1.01 26.36
CA THR A 460 -8.24 2.41 25.97
C THR A 460 -9.04 3.16 27.05
N TRP A 461 -10.08 2.53 27.61
CA TRP A 461 -10.81 3.08 28.74
C TRP A 461 -9.89 3.27 29.96
N GLY A 462 -9.06 2.27 30.29
CA GLY A 462 -8.08 2.36 31.37
C GLY A 462 -7.06 3.48 31.16
N VAL A 463 -6.51 3.63 29.94
CA VAL A 463 -5.60 4.74 29.58
C VAL A 463 -6.29 6.09 29.78
N GLY A 464 -7.59 6.20 29.43
CA GLY A 464 -8.39 7.40 29.65
C GLY A 464 -8.53 7.77 31.13
N GLN A 465 -8.68 6.77 32.03
CA GLN A 465 -8.76 7.00 33.48
C GLN A 465 -7.44 7.51 34.09
N LEU A 466 -6.32 7.14 33.49
CA LEU A 466 -5.00 7.55 33.99
C LEU A 466 -4.68 9.05 33.74
N GLN A 467 -5.51 9.76 32.98
CA GLN A 467 -5.35 11.18 32.64
C GLN A 467 -3.90 11.55 32.25
N LEU A 468 -3.28 10.73 31.42
CA LEU A 468 -1.90 10.82 31.05
C LEU A 468 -1.60 12.13 30.29
N ASN A 469 -0.60 12.86 30.74
CA ASN A 469 -0.13 14.03 30.01
C ASN A 469 0.60 13.62 28.73
N MET A 470 -0.01 13.82 27.59
CA MET A 470 0.56 13.55 26.25
C MET A 470 0.84 14.86 25.47
N GLY A 471 0.95 16.01 26.17
CA GLY A 471 1.13 17.32 25.56
C GLY A 471 2.54 17.63 25.06
N SER A 472 3.49 16.70 25.15
CA SER A 472 4.83 16.85 24.59
C SER A 472 5.30 15.58 23.89
N TRP A 473 6.22 15.72 22.93
CA TRP A 473 6.82 14.59 22.19
C TRP A 473 7.49 13.57 23.11
N LEU A 474 8.18 14.05 24.15
CA LEU A 474 8.86 13.20 25.12
C LEU A 474 7.85 12.37 25.92
N MET A 475 6.81 13.00 26.45
CA MET A 475 5.78 12.32 27.24
C MET A 475 4.99 11.32 26.38
N LEU A 476 4.62 11.72 25.16
CA LEU A 476 3.98 10.81 24.21
C LEU A 476 4.87 9.58 23.94
N GLY A 477 6.18 9.79 23.67
CA GLY A 477 7.14 8.71 23.46
C GLY A 477 7.27 7.79 24.68
N VAL A 478 7.36 8.33 25.87
CA VAL A 478 7.40 7.55 27.13
C VAL A 478 6.14 6.67 27.24
N HIS A 479 4.94 7.24 27.01
CA HIS A 479 3.69 6.48 27.11
C HIS A 479 3.58 5.39 26.05
N ILE A 480 4.03 5.63 24.83
CA ILE A 480 4.11 4.59 23.80
C ILE A 480 5.01 3.45 24.24
N ILE A 481 6.21 3.75 24.79
CA ILE A 481 7.24 2.76 25.15
C ILE A 481 6.78 1.83 26.27
N TRP A 482 5.97 2.27 27.23
CA TRP A 482 5.56 1.40 28.33
C TRP A 482 4.15 0.81 28.13
N LEU A 483 3.18 1.54 27.58
CA LEU A 483 1.82 1.04 27.38
C LEU A 483 1.72 -0.02 26.26
N THR A 484 2.41 0.22 25.13
CA THR A 484 2.36 -0.72 24.00
C THR A 484 2.92 -2.10 24.34
N PRO A 485 4.09 -2.24 25.01
CA PRO A 485 4.57 -3.55 25.46
C PRO A 485 3.65 -4.23 26.47
N ILE A 486 3.09 -3.51 27.44
CA ILE A 486 2.14 -4.08 28.41
C ILE A 486 0.92 -4.65 27.66
N PHE A 487 0.30 -3.86 26.77
CA PHE A 487 -0.81 -4.34 25.95
C PHE A 487 -0.42 -5.55 25.10
N THR A 488 0.77 -5.48 24.47
CA THR A 488 1.28 -6.58 23.64
C THR A 488 1.43 -7.87 24.43
N ILE A 489 2.01 -7.80 25.64
CA ILE A 489 2.20 -8.97 26.51
C ILE A 489 0.83 -9.53 26.93
N LEU A 490 -0.10 -8.70 27.33
CA LEU A 490 -1.45 -9.13 27.70
C LEU A 490 -2.16 -9.83 26.54
N LEU A 491 -2.17 -9.21 25.37
CA LEU A 491 -2.81 -9.78 24.16
C LEU A 491 -2.10 -11.09 23.73
N TRP A 492 -0.76 -11.12 23.81
CA TRP A 492 0.04 -12.30 23.53
C TRP A 492 -0.28 -13.46 24.47
N LEU A 493 -0.35 -13.22 25.79
CA LEU A 493 -0.69 -14.24 26.80
C LEU A 493 -2.09 -14.81 26.54
N ILE A 494 -3.07 -13.96 26.25
CA ILE A 494 -4.43 -14.39 25.94
C ILE A 494 -4.44 -15.24 24.67
N TYR A 495 -3.83 -14.79 23.58
CA TYR A 495 -3.81 -15.54 22.31
C TYR A 495 -3.00 -16.84 22.44
N TYR A 496 -1.96 -16.86 23.26
CA TYR A 496 -1.20 -18.07 23.57
C TYR A 496 -2.06 -19.10 24.30
N SER A 497 -2.92 -18.69 25.23
CA SER A 497 -3.80 -19.60 25.96
C SER A 497 -4.92 -20.19 25.10
N ILE A 498 -5.51 -19.40 24.20
CA ILE A 498 -6.71 -19.80 23.43
C ILE A 498 -6.43 -20.43 22.06
N SER A 499 -5.18 -20.32 21.54
CA SER A 499 -4.87 -20.73 20.16
C SER A 499 -3.65 -21.64 20.06
N SER A 500 -3.87 -22.87 19.59
CA SER A 500 -2.77 -23.80 19.27
C SER A 500 -1.90 -23.29 18.11
N GLY A 501 -2.50 -22.63 17.10
CA GLY A 501 -1.77 -21.98 16.01
C GLY A 501 -0.84 -20.89 16.51
N PHE A 502 -1.32 -20.06 17.44
CA PHE A 502 -0.48 -19.01 18.04
C PHE A 502 0.68 -19.58 18.86
N ARG A 503 0.45 -20.67 19.60
CA ARG A 503 1.51 -21.38 20.32
C ARG A 503 2.60 -21.90 19.38
N ARG A 504 2.21 -22.59 18.27
CA ARG A 504 3.17 -23.05 17.27
C ARG A 504 3.95 -21.90 16.62
N MET A 505 3.26 -20.81 16.27
CA MET A 505 3.92 -19.63 15.69
C MET A 505 4.91 -18.99 16.67
N THR A 506 4.56 -18.87 17.94
CA THR A 506 5.47 -18.36 18.99
C THR A 506 6.73 -19.21 19.08
N VAL A 507 6.59 -20.54 19.09
CA VAL A 507 7.74 -21.46 19.08
C VAL A 507 8.62 -21.25 17.85
N ARG A 508 8.03 -21.16 16.65
CA ARG A 508 8.78 -20.91 15.41
C ARG A 508 9.55 -19.58 15.44
N LEU A 509 8.90 -18.51 15.88
CA LEU A 509 9.55 -17.19 15.97
C LEU A 509 10.71 -17.21 16.99
N TYR A 510 10.50 -17.87 18.13
CA TYR A 510 11.56 -18.05 19.12
C TYR A 510 12.73 -18.84 18.53
N THR A 511 12.48 -19.94 17.83
CA THR A 511 13.53 -20.75 17.18
C THR A 511 14.35 -19.93 16.18
N VAL A 512 13.68 -19.15 15.33
CA VAL A 512 14.34 -18.28 14.35
C VAL A 512 15.20 -17.22 15.07
N ALA A 513 14.66 -16.56 16.08
CA ALA A 513 15.38 -15.57 16.87
C ALA A 513 16.59 -16.18 17.60
N PHE A 514 16.40 -17.34 18.23
CA PHE A 514 17.47 -18.07 18.89
C PHE A 514 18.60 -18.48 17.93
N ASN A 515 18.26 -18.98 16.75
CA ASN A 515 19.26 -19.35 15.73
C ASN A 515 20.01 -18.14 15.17
N ALA A 516 19.36 -16.99 15.06
CA ALA A 516 19.97 -15.74 14.62
C ALA A 516 20.84 -15.05 15.69
N THR A 517 20.72 -15.45 16.97
CA THR A 517 21.45 -14.84 18.08
C THR A 517 22.91 -15.31 18.09
N PRO A 518 23.90 -14.40 18.26
CA PRO A 518 25.31 -14.79 18.40
C PRO A 518 25.58 -15.74 19.56
N ASN A 519 26.51 -16.67 19.38
CA ASN A 519 26.81 -17.72 20.37
C ASN A 519 27.05 -17.26 21.83
N PRO A 520 27.73 -16.12 22.13
CA PRO A 520 27.91 -15.68 23.50
C PRO A 520 26.60 -15.30 24.19
N VAL A 521 25.59 -14.80 23.44
CA VAL A 521 24.29 -14.41 24.00
C VAL A 521 23.35 -15.62 24.15
N LYS A 522 23.53 -16.69 23.36
CA LYS A 522 22.75 -17.93 23.47
C LYS A 522 22.88 -18.59 24.86
N ARG A 523 24.00 -18.39 25.55
CA ARG A 523 24.22 -18.92 26.91
C ARG A 523 23.30 -18.31 27.98
N PHE A 524 22.76 -17.11 27.71
CA PHE A 524 21.82 -16.40 28.59
C PHE A 524 20.36 -16.61 28.24
N LEU A 525 20.07 -17.28 27.13
CA LEU A 525 18.70 -17.59 26.66
C LEU A 525 18.51 -19.13 26.81
N PRO A 526 18.09 -19.62 27.99
CA PRO A 526 17.85 -21.06 28.16
C PRO A 526 16.71 -21.47 27.22
N LEU A 527 16.90 -22.58 26.51
CA LEU A 527 15.80 -23.22 25.78
C LEU A 527 14.72 -23.58 26.81
N PRO A 528 13.50 -23.04 26.70
CA PRO A 528 12.44 -23.38 27.65
C PRO A 528 12.18 -24.90 27.63
N ALA A 529 11.91 -25.52 28.75
CA ALA A 529 11.69 -26.98 28.89
C ALA A 529 10.58 -27.55 27.99
N TRP A 530 9.65 -26.68 27.51
CA TRP A 530 8.62 -27.02 26.51
C TRP A 530 9.17 -27.11 25.07
N PHE A 531 10.38 -26.63 24.82
CA PHE A 531 11.04 -26.68 23.52
C PHE A 531 11.67 -28.07 23.27
N GLU A 532 12.27 -28.68 24.29
CA GLU A 532 12.93 -30.02 24.21
C GLU A 532 11.92 -31.16 23.96
N LYS A 533 10.65 -31.00 24.32
CA LYS A 533 9.60 -32.01 24.12
C LYS A 533 8.97 -32.01 22.73
N ARG A 534 9.39 -31.16 21.79
CA ARG A 534 8.73 -30.99 20.46
C ARG A 534 9.69 -30.81 19.27
N CYS A 535 11.01 -30.97 19.44
CA CYS A 535 11.98 -31.10 18.35
C CYS A 535 12.19 -32.57 17.93
#